data_ed3121701079c37816fa1fd46c78aefd
#
_entry.id   ed3121701079c37816fa1fd46c78aefd
#
_cell.length_a   1.000
_cell.length_b   1.000
_cell.length_c   1.000
_cell.angle_alpha   90.00
_cell.angle_beta   90.00
_cell.angle_gamma   90.00
#
_symmetry.space_group_name_H-M   'P 1'
#
loop_
_entity.id
_entity.type
_entity.pdbx_description
1 polymer ?
#
loop_
_entity_poly.entity_id
_entity_poly.type
_entity_poly.pdbx_seq_one_letter_code
_entity_poly.pdbx_strand_id
1 'polypeptide(L)'
;MEYKLHNGSGGLCCKGCSRQDKKLNTYDWLADIPGNAEESDMVEVQFKNTRKGYFRNSNKIKLEKGDVVAVEAAPGHDIGVVTLTGRLVPLQMKKANFKADAEIKRVYRKAKPVDMEKFNEAKAKEHATMIRARQIALNLNLDMKIGDVEYQGDGNKAIFYYIADERVDSVSYTHLTLPT
;
A
#
# COMPACT_ATOMS: atom_id res chain seq x y z
N MET A 1 12.82 -12.25 -13.36
CA MET A 1 12.28 -11.00 -13.91
C MET A 1 11.90 -10.12 -12.74
N GLU A 2 12.49 -8.96 -12.58
CA GLU A 2 12.15 -8.03 -11.51
C GLU A 2 11.03 -7.11 -12.00
N TYR A 3 9.93 -7.03 -11.26
CA TYR A 3 8.84 -6.12 -11.58
C TYR A 3 9.13 -4.74 -11.00
N LYS A 4 9.23 -3.74 -11.86
CA LYS A 4 9.26 -2.32 -11.48
C LYS A 4 7.99 -1.68 -12.04
N LEU A 5 7.15 -1.13 -11.19
CA LEU A 5 6.05 -0.31 -11.63
C LEU A 5 6.58 1.08 -12.00
N HIS A 6 6.75 1.31 -13.29
CA HIS A 6 6.86 2.66 -13.79
C HIS A 6 5.48 3.28 -13.79
N ASN A 7 5.20 4.18 -12.88
CA ASN A 7 4.04 5.04 -13.01
C ASN A 7 4.28 5.99 -14.17
N GLY A 8 3.92 5.50 -15.34
CA GLY A 8 3.93 6.27 -16.55
C GLY A 8 2.80 7.27 -16.59
N SER A 9 2.99 8.39 -15.97
CA SER A 9 2.49 9.63 -16.55
C SER A 9 3.63 10.13 -17.43
N GLY A 10 3.42 10.05 -18.73
CA GLY A 10 4.41 10.35 -19.71
C GLY A 10 5.12 11.67 -19.45
N GLY A 11 6.42 11.61 -19.44
CA GLY A 11 7.28 12.77 -19.55
C GLY A 11 7.69 13.40 -18.23
N LEU A 12 8.91 13.69 -18.16
CA LEU A 12 9.64 14.68 -17.41
C LEU A 12 10.34 14.28 -16.12
N CYS A 13 10.03 13.19 -15.45
CA CYS A 13 10.88 12.84 -14.31
C CYS A 13 11.01 11.33 -14.08
N CYS A 14 11.99 10.72 -14.74
CA CYS A 14 12.33 9.31 -14.55
C CYS A 14 13.06 9.05 -13.22
N LYS A 15 13.52 10.08 -12.53
CA LYS A 15 14.35 9.96 -11.32
C LYS A 15 13.71 10.64 -10.11
N GLY A 16 12.61 10.14 -9.65
CA GLY A 16 12.25 10.35 -8.25
C GLY A 16 11.19 11.37 -7.87
N CYS A 17 10.69 12.22 -8.75
CA CYS A 17 9.52 13.05 -8.48
C CYS A 17 8.23 12.48 -9.07
N SER A 18 8.20 11.18 -9.32
CA SER A 18 7.00 10.52 -9.82
C SER A 18 5.88 10.61 -8.78
N ARG A 19 4.76 11.14 -9.22
CA ARG A 19 3.50 11.12 -8.50
C ARG A 19 2.95 9.71 -8.56
N GLN A 20 2.78 9.08 -7.42
CA GLN A 20 2.12 7.79 -7.33
C GLN A 20 0.81 8.00 -6.56
N ASP A 21 -0.30 7.59 -7.15
CA ASP A 21 -1.63 7.69 -6.54
C ASP A 21 -1.91 9.09 -5.93
N LYS A 22 -1.59 10.14 -6.68
CA LYS A 22 -1.83 11.55 -6.31
C LYS A 22 -1.01 12.09 -5.13
N LYS A 23 0.00 11.36 -4.64
CA LYS A 23 0.89 11.80 -3.58
C LYS A 23 2.34 11.90 -4.05
N LEU A 24 3.05 12.94 -3.63
CA LEU A 24 4.47 13.08 -3.90
C LEU A 24 5.26 12.11 -3.02
N ASN A 25 6.25 11.48 -3.61
CA ASN A 25 7.20 10.64 -2.89
C ASN A 25 8.39 11.46 -2.40
N THR A 26 8.96 11.04 -1.28
CA THR A 26 10.20 11.61 -0.76
C THR A 26 11.35 11.36 -1.75
N TYR A 27 12.17 12.37 -1.96
CA TYR A 27 13.37 12.29 -2.78
C TYR A 27 14.61 12.53 -1.91
N ASP A 28 15.64 11.71 -2.09
CA ASP A 28 16.93 11.89 -1.43
C ASP A 28 17.84 12.70 -2.33
N TRP A 29 17.96 14.00 -2.02
CA TRP A 29 18.84 14.94 -2.74
C TRP A 29 20.32 14.70 -2.45
N LEU A 30 20.63 13.97 -1.38
CA LEU A 30 21.97 13.72 -0.90
C LEU A 30 22.39 12.24 -1.08
N ALA A 31 21.70 11.51 -1.96
CA ALA A 31 21.96 10.08 -2.18
C ALA A 31 23.39 9.80 -2.62
N ASP A 32 23.98 10.72 -3.40
CA ASP A 32 25.32 10.59 -3.95
C ASP A 32 26.43 11.08 -3.00
N ILE A 33 26.06 11.68 -1.86
CA ILE A 33 27.01 12.20 -0.89
C ILE A 33 27.22 11.18 0.22
N PRO A 34 28.46 10.70 0.45
CA PRO A 34 28.75 9.84 1.59
C PRO A 34 28.37 10.55 2.88
N GLY A 35 27.44 10.01 3.63
CA GLY A 35 26.95 10.60 4.86
C GLY A 35 27.29 9.71 6.05
N ASN A 36 27.39 10.32 7.23
CA ASN A 36 27.60 9.63 8.50
C ASN A 36 26.29 9.06 9.09
N ALA A 37 25.18 9.10 8.34
CA ALA A 37 23.93 8.56 8.82
C ALA A 37 23.94 7.03 8.71
N GLU A 38 23.55 6.37 9.79
CA GLU A 38 23.42 4.92 9.83
C GLU A 38 22.41 4.44 8.79
N GLU A 39 22.76 3.40 8.07
CA GLU A 39 21.83 2.72 7.18
C GLU A 39 20.72 2.08 8.02
N SER A 40 19.49 2.29 7.61
CA SER A 40 18.33 1.70 8.26
C SER A 40 17.83 0.49 7.48
N ASP A 41 17.53 -0.59 8.18
CA ASP A 41 16.86 -1.76 7.60
C ASP A 41 15.38 -1.51 7.32
N MET A 42 14.90 -0.30 7.57
CA MET A 42 13.50 0.06 7.37
C MET A 42 13.25 0.49 5.93
N VAL A 43 12.06 0.12 5.44
CA VAL A 43 11.60 0.40 4.08
C VAL A 43 10.20 0.97 4.13
N GLU A 44 9.95 2.05 3.37
CA GLU A 44 8.61 2.59 3.15
C GLU A 44 8.02 1.92 1.92
N VAL A 45 6.83 1.35 2.08
CA VAL A 45 6.08 0.69 0.99
C VAL A 45 4.75 1.39 0.83
N GLN A 46 4.39 1.69 -0.40
CA GLN A 46 3.12 2.30 -0.77
C GLN A 46 2.21 1.26 -1.42
N PHE A 47 0.94 1.34 -1.03
CA PHE A 47 -0.18 0.57 -1.57
C PHE A 47 -1.13 1.49 -2.35
N LYS A 48 -2.35 1.06 -2.57
CA LYS A 48 -3.38 1.87 -3.21
C LYS A 48 -3.75 3.12 -2.37
N ASN A 49 -4.26 4.15 -3.00
CA ASN A 49 -4.84 5.36 -2.38
C ASN A 49 -3.94 6.06 -1.36
N THR A 50 -2.64 6.15 -1.65
CA THR A 50 -1.67 6.81 -0.77
C THR A 50 -1.43 6.11 0.57
N ARG A 51 -2.00 4.93 0.81
CA ARG A 51 -1.72 4.14 2.00
C ARG A 51 -0.24 3.73 1.99
N LYS A 52 0.48 4.09 3.03
CA LYS A 52 1.89 3.78 3.21
C LYS A 52 2.09 2.99 4.50
N GLY A 53 3.05 2.08 4.47
CA GLY A 53 3.46 1.30 5.62
C GLY A 53 4.98 1.26 5.74
N TYR A 54 5.46 1.02 6.95
CA TYR A 54 6.89 0.85 7.24
C TYR A 54 7.15 -0.59 7.61
N PHE A 55 8.14 -1.17 6.94
CA PHE A 55 8.45 -2.59 7.06
C PHE A 55 9.95 -2.77 7.31
N ARG A 56 10.31 -3.83 8.01
CA ARG A 56 11.70 -4.19 8.23
C ARG A 56 12.19 -5.15 7.14
N ASN A 57 13.30 -4.82 6.54
CA ASN A 57 14.02 -5.70 5.59
C ASN A 57 14.96 -6.64 6.35
N SER A 58 14.37 -7.60 7.11
CA SER A 58 15.14 -8.56 7.92
C SER A 58 16.04 -9.47 7.07
N ASN A 59 15.65 -9.71 5.83
CA ASN A 59 16.37 -10.60 4.92
C ASN A 59 17.49 -9.89 4.15
N LYS A 60 17.75 -8.61 4.43
CA LYS A 60 18.75 -7.77 3.74
C LYS A 60 18.68 -7.87 2.23
N ILE A 61 17.46 -7.91 1.70
CA ILE A 61 17.20 -7.95 0.26
C ILE A 61 17.63 -6.60 -0.33
N LYS A 62 18.36 -6.62 -1.44
CA LYS A 62 18.68 -5.39 -2.16
C LYS A 62 17.42 -4.82 -2.78
N LEU A 63 16.87 -3.79 -2.16
CA LEU A 63 15.66 -3.10 -2.56
C LEU A 63 15.99 -1.72 -3.09
N GLU A 64 15.35 -1.38 -4.21
CA GLU A 64 15.45 -0.05 -4.83
C GLU A 64 14.06 0.58 -4.89
N LYS A 65 14.02 1.89 -4.98
CA LYS A 65 12.77 2.62 -5.19
C LYS A 65 12.09 2.15 -6.48
N GLY A 66 10.81 1.83 -6.40
CA GLY A 66 10.01 1.29 -7.50
C GLY A 66 9.93 -0.25 -7.53
N ASP A 67 10.70 -0.96 -6.70
CA ASP A 67 10.58 -2.41 -6.60
C ASP A 67 9.22 -2.79 -6.02
N VAL A 68 8.63 -3.83 -6.60
CA VAL A 68 7.40 -4.42 -6.09
C VAL A 68 7.76 -5.52 -5.09
N VAL A 69 7.20 -5.44 -3.89
CA VAL A 69 7.54 -6.35 -2.79
C VAL A 69 6.29 -6.98 -2.18
N ALA A 70 6.46 -8.22 -1.72
CA ALA A 70 5.50 -8.90 -0.87
C ALA A 70 5.87 -8.63 0.58
N VAL A 71 4.93 -8.08 1.33
CA VAL A 71 5.09 -7.68 2.73
C VAL A 71 4.15 -8.45 3.64
N GLU A 72 4.52 -8.58 4.88
CA GLU A 72 3.70 -9.21 5.90
C GLU A 72 2.41 -8.42 6.13
N ALA A 73 1.29 -9.12 6.10
CA ALA A 73 -0.03 -8.60 6.44
C ALA A 73 -0.75 -9.55 7.39
N ALA A 74 -1.74 -9.07 8.10
CA ALA A 74 -2.59 -9.89 8.96
C ALA A 74 -4.05 -9.82 8.47
N PRO A 75 -4.57 -10.92 7.90
CA PRO A 75 -3.92 -12.19 7.56
C PRO A 75 -3.05 -12.12 6.28
N GLY A 76 -2.11 -13.07 6.11
CA GLY A 76 -1.42 -13.33 4.86
C GLY A 76 -0.33 -12.34 4.46
N HIS A 77 -0.33 -11.92 3.20
CA HIS A 77 0.66 -10.99 2.66
C HIS A 77 0.00 -9.94 1.75
N ASP A 78 0.64 -8.79 1.64
CA ASP A 78 0.20 -7.71 0.77
C ASP A 78 1.28 -7.38 -0.26
N ILE A 79 0.88 -6.80 -1.38
CA ILE A 79 1.78 -6.38 -2.45
C ILE A 79 1.81 -4.87 -2.51
N GLY A 80 3.01 -4.31 -2.44
CA GLY A 80 3.20 -2.86 -2.52
C GLY A 80 4.46 -2.48 -3.26
N VAL A 81 4.65 -1.18 -3.44
CA VAL A 81 5.78 -0.60 -4.15
C VAL A 81 6.68 0.13 -3.16
N VAL A 82 7.97 -0.14 -3.22
CA VAL A 82 8.97 0.54 -2.41
C VAL A 82 9.08 2.00 -2.85
N THR A 83 8.85 2.93 -1.93
CA THR A 83 8.94 4.37 -2.18
C THR A 83 10.17 5.01 -1.57
N LEU A 84 10.68 4.44 -0.48
CA LEU A 84 11.85 4.95 0.22
C LEU A 84 12.61 3.82 0.91
N THR A 85 13.93 3.90 0.88
CA THR A 85 14.85 2.97 1.56
C THR A 85 15.94 3.75 2.29
N GLY A 86 16.62 3.10 3.23
CA GLY A 86 17.81 3.63 3.89
C GLY A 86 17.53 4.70 4.93
N ARG A 87 18.48 5.64 5.05
CA ARG A 87 18.58 6.64 6.14
C ARG A 87 17.39 7.61 6.29
N LEU A 88 16.62 7.84 5.24
CA LEU A 88 15.49 8.77 5.29
C LEU A 88 14.22 8.14 5.85
N VAL A 89 14.12 6.81 5.89
CA VAL A 89 12.91 6.11 6.38
C VAL A 89 12.61 6.43 7.84
N PRO A 90 13.56 6.42 8.78
CA PRO A 90 13.30 6.80 10.18
C PRO A 90 12.81 8.24 10.32
N LEU A 91 13.28 9.16 9.48
CA LEU A 91 12.82 10.55 9.48
C LEU A 91 11.37 10.66 8.99
N GLN A 92 11.01 9.89 7.97
CA GLN A 92 9.62 9.81 7.50
C GLN A 92 8.68 9.15 8.54
N MET A 93 9.15 8.13 9.23
CA MET A 93 8.39 7.52 10.34
C MET A 93 8.10 8.53 11.44
N LYS A 94 9.09 9.36 11.83
CA LYS A 94 8.90 10.44 12.79
C LYS A 94 7.90 11.48 12.29
N LYS A 95 8.02 11.92 11.03
CA LYS A 95 7.09 12.88 10.39
C LYS A 95 5.66 12.34 10.31
N ALA A 96 5.49 11.04 10.09
CA ALA A 96 4.19 10.38 10.03
C ALA A 96 3.61 10.06 11.42
N ASN A 97 4.30 10.46 12.51
CA ASN A 97 3.95 10.11 13.90
C ASN A 97 3.74 8.59 14.07
N PHE A 98 4.58 7.78 13.42
CA PHE A 98 4.52 6.34 13.56
C PHE A 98 4.86 5.95 15.00
N LYS A 99 3.96 5.22 15.65
CA LYS A 99 4.15 4.83 17.06
C LYS A 99 5.33 3.89 17.19
N ALA A 100 6.24 4.20 18.11
CA ALA A 100 7.43 3.37 18.38
C ALA A 100 7.07 1.94 18.83
N ASP A 101 5.93 1.78 19.51
CA ASP A 101 5.43 0.50 20.02
C ASP A 101 4.62 -0.30 18.99
N ALA A 102 4.45 0.23 17.77
CA ALA A 102 3.74 -0.50 16.73
C ALA A 102 4.59 -1.69 16.27
N GLU A 103 3.95 -2.85 16.19
CA GLU A 103 4.57 -4.05 15.64
C GLU A 103 5.03 -3.80 14.20
N ILE A 104 6.35 -3.80 13.99
CA ILE A 104 6.93 -3.57 12.69
C ILE A 104 6.95 -4.89 11.92
N LYS A 105 6.12 -4.97 10.91
CA LYS A 105 6.04 -6.10 9.98
C LYS A 105 7.25 -6.13 9.06
N ARG A 106 7.50 -7.27 8.43
CA ARG A 106 8.69 -7.48 7.59
C ARG A 106 8.35 -7.57 6.10
N VAL A 107 9.37 -7.29 5.30
CA VAL A 107 9.37 -7.59 3.87
C VAL A 107 9.76 -9.06 3.70
N TYR A 108 8.93 -9.84 3.02
CA TYR A 108 9.23 -11.24 2.75
C TYR A 108 10.22 -11.40 1.60
N ARG A 109 9.90 -10.78 0.45
CA ARG A 109 10.66 -10.92 -0.80
C ARG A 109 10.20 -9.91 -1.86
N LYS A 110 10.94 -9.81 -2.95
CA LYS A 110 10.44 -9.16 -4.17
C LYS A 110 9.29 -9.98 -4.75
N ALA A 111 8.32 -9.31 -5.35
CA ALA A 111 7.14 -9.93 -5.94
C ALA A 111 7.53 -10.87 -7.07
N LYS A 112 6.91 -12.05 -7.09
CA LYS A 112 7.05 -13.04 -8.17
C LYS A 112 5.92 -12.86 -9.20
N PRO A 113 6.05 -13.42 -10.42
CA PRO A 113 4.99 -13.39 -11.43
C PRO A 113 3.63 -13.85 -10.90
N VAL A 114 3.60 -14.94 -10.15
CA VAL A 114 2.39 -15.51 -9.53
C VAL A 114 1.72 -14.53 -8.56
N ASP A 115 2.52 -13.77 -7.80
CA ASP A 115 1.99 -12.76 -6.88
C ASP A 115 1.33 -11.61 -7.65
N MET A 116 1.94 -11.23 -8.79
CA MET A 116 1.39 -10.18 -9.66
C MET A 116 0.12 -10.61 -10.37
N GLU A 117 0.01 -11.87 -10.76
CA GLU A 117 -1.22 -12.42 -11.33
C GLU A 117 -2.36 -12.33 -10.31
N LYS A 118 -2.16 -12.84 -9.10
CA LYS A 118 -3.15 -12.76 -8.01
C LYS A 118 -3.52 -11.31 -7.65
N PHE A 119 -2.53 -10.43 -7.60
CA PHE A 119 -2.75 -9.00 -7.35
C PHE A 119 -3.62 -8.37 -8.44
N ASN A 120 -3.35 -8.68 -9.72
CA ASN A 120 -4.14 -8.17 -10.83
C ASN A 120 -5.57 -8.73 -10.84
N GLU A 121 -5.75 -10.00 -10.49
CA GLU A 121 -7.07 -10.62 -10.32
C GLU A 121 -7.86 -9.96 -9.20
N ALA A 122 -7.22 -9.74 -8.04
CA ALA A 122 -7.82 -9.04 -6.91
C ALA A 122 -8.23 -7.61 -7.30
N LYS A 123 -7.34 -6.90 -7.99
CA LYS A 123 -7.59 -5.54 -8.49
C LYS A 123 -8.73 -5.48 -9.52
N ALA A 124 -8.88 -6.47 -10.38
CA ALA A 124 -9.99 -6.55 -11.33
C ALA A 124 -11.36 -6.66 -10.64
N LYS A 125 -11.43 -7.27 -9.46
CA LYS A 125 -12.66 -7.40 -8.67
C LYS A 125 -13.06 -6.12 -7.93
N GLU A 126 -12.15 -5.15 -7.72
CA GLU A 126 -12.38 -3.95 -6.91
C GLU A 126 -13.59 -3.15 -7.36
N HIS A 127 -13.69 -2.89 -8.67
CA HIS A 127 -14.78 -2.06 -9.20
C HIS A 127 -16.16 -2.74 -9.03
N ALA A 128 -16.27 -4.02 -9.34
CA ALA A 128 -17.52 -4.77 -9.18
C ALA A 128 -17.94 -4.83 -7.71
N THR A 129 -16.97 -5.07 -6.82
CA THR A 129 -17.19 -5.08 -5.37
C THR A 129 -17.64 -3.71 -4.86
N MET A 130 -17.05 -2.64 -5.35
CA MET A 130 -17.44 -1.28 -4.98
C MET A 130 -18.90 -0.99 -5.36
N ILE A 131 -19.32 -1.34 -6.58
CA ILE A 131 -20.70 -1.14 -7.04
C ILE A 131 -21.68 -1.94 -6.17
N ARG A 132 -21.38 -3.22 -5.93
CA ARG A 132 -22.20 -4.07 -5.08
C ARG A 132 -22.31 -3.53 -3.67
N ALA A 133 -21.20 -3.07 -3.10
CA ALA A 133 -21.17 -2.49 -1.76
C ALA A 133 -22.04 -1.22 -1.66
N ARG A 134 -22.05 -0.37 -2.70
CA ARG A 134 -22.95 0.79 -2.78
C ARG A 134 -24.43 0.39 -2.82
N GLN A 135 -24.78 -0.63 -3.60
CA GLN A 135 -26.16 -1.13 -3.65
C GLN A 135 -26.63 -1.65 -2.30
N ILE A 136 -25.77 -2.35 -1.59
CA ILE A 136 -26.07 -2.89 -0.27
C ILE A 136 -26.23 -1.76 0.75
N ALA A 137 -25.36 -0.76 0.74
CA ALA A 137 -25.50 0.40 1.61
C ALA A 137 -26.83 1.13 1.39
N LEU A 138 -27.27 1.26 0.13
CA LEU A 138 -28.58 1.82 -0.21
C LEU A 138 -29.74 0.95 0.30
N ASN A 139 -29.65 -0.36 0.14
CA ASN A 139 -30.70 -1.28 0.61
C ASN A 139 -30.85 -1.31 2.12
N LEU A 140 -29.75 -1.05 2.84
CA LEU A 140 -29.73 -0.96 4.31
C LEU A 140 -30.05 0.45 4.83
N ASN A 141 -30.36 1.41 3.93
CA ASN A 141 -30.59 2.83 4.25
C ASN A 141 -29.45 3.44 5.10
N LEU A 142 -28.20 3.05 4.81
CA LEU A 142 -27.04 3.61 5.47
C LEU A 142 -26.65 4.95 4.85
N ASP A 143 -26.54 5.99 5.67
CA ASP A 143 -26.07 7.31 5.21
C ASP A 143 -24.55 7.31 5.10
N MET A 144 -24.07 6.64 4.06
CA MET A 144 -22.65 6.52 3.75
C MET A 144 -22.41 6.50 2.25
N LYS A 145 -21.27 7.03 1.84
CA LYS A 145 -20.81 6.99 0.44
C LYS A 145 -19.50 6.20 0.35
N ILE A 146 -19.55 5.07 -0.34
CA ILE A 146 -18.34 4.27 -0.59
C ILE A 146 -17.59 4.90 -1.76
N GLY A 147 -16.38 5.38 -1.49
CA GLY A 147 -15.50 6.03 -2.44
C GLY A 147 -14.68 5.04 -3.26
N ASP A 148 -14.10 4.05 -2.58
CA ASP A 148 -13.22 3.07 -3.22
C ASP A 148 -13.12 1.77 -2.41
N VAL A 149 -12.59 0.73 -3.06
CA VAL A 149 -12.29 -0.57 -2.46
C VAL A 149 -10.86 -0.96 -2.83
N GLU A 150 -10.12 -1.47 -1.89
CA GLU A 150 -8.76 -2.00 -2.06
C GLU A 150 -8.72 -3.44 -1.58
N TYR A 151 -8.34 -4.36 -2.45
CA TYR A 151 -8.04 -5.73 -2.05
C TYR A 151 -6.58 -5.86 -1.63
N GLN A 152 -6.34 -6.62 -0.57
CA GLN A 152 -5.00 -7.07 -0.20
C GLN A 152 -4.42 -7.90 -1.34
N GLY A 153 -3.10 -7.88 -1.53
CA GLY A 153 -2.45 -8.52 -2.65
C GLY A 153 -2.66 -10.03 -2.81
N ASP A 154 -3.03 -10.72 -1.73
CA ASP A 154 -3.43 -12.13 -1.75
C ASP A 154 -4.94 -12.36 -1.95
N GLY A 155 -5.73 -11.28 -2.01
CA GLY A 155 -7.19 -11.33 -2.19
C GLY A 155 -7.99 -11.70 -0.93
N ASN A 156 -7.35 -11.96 0.21
CA ASN A 156 -8.03 -12.45 1.42
C ASN A 156 -8.74 -11.37 2.22
N LYS A 157 -8.42 -10.09 1.97
CA LYS A 157 -8.98 -8.97 2.70
C LYS A 157 -9.31 -7.83 1.75
N ALA A 158 -10.48 -7.21 1.95
CA ALA A 158 -10.85 -5.97 1.28
C ALA A 158 -10.95 -4.83 2.28
N ILE A 159 -10.45 -3.66 1.90
CA ILE A 159 -10.51 -2.41 2.64
C ILE A 159 -11.48 -1.50 1.91
N PHE A 160 -12.53 -1.07 2.60
CA PHE A 160 -13.53 -0.15 2.06
C PHE A 160 -13.25 1.27 2.54
N TYR A 161 -13.10 2.19 1.60
CA TYR A 161 -12.96 3.61 1.87
C TYR A 161 -14.32 4.28 1.72
N TYR A 162 -14.85 4.82 2.81
CA TYR A 162 -16.17 5.46 2.82
C TYR A 162 -16.14 6.81 3.53
N ILE A 163 -17.13 7.64 3.26
CA ILE A 163 -17.41 8.90 3.93
C ILE A 163 -18.81 8.77 4.53
N ALA A 164 -18.96 9.13 5.80
CA ALA A 164 -20.23 9.21 6.50
C ALA A 164 -20.16 10.38 7.50
N ASP A 165 -21.28 11.06 7.71
CA ASP A 165 -21.37 12.18 8.64
C ASP A 165 -21.44 11.69 10.09
N GLU A 166 -22.07 10.52 10.32
CA GLU A 166 -22.15 9.88 11.62
C GLU A 166 -21.47 8.49 11.60
N ARG A 167 -21.31 7.91 12.80
CA ARG A 167 -20.78 6.57 12.94
C ARG A 167 -21.76 5.54 12.39
N VAL A 168 -21.40 4.89 11.31
CA VAL A 168 -22.21 3.84 10.69
C VAL A 168 -22.04 2.54 11.45
N ASP A 169 -23.15 1.85 11.74
CA ASP A 169 -23.11 0.50 12.30
C ASP A 169 -22.58 -0.49 11.26
N SER A 170 -21.32 -0.84 11.42
CA SER A 170 -20.61 -1.75 10.53
C SER A 170 -21.03 -3.22 10.71
N VAL A 171 -21.72 -3.57 11.78
CA VAL A 171 -22.12 -4.98 12.06
C VAL A 171 -23.07 -5.46 10.99
N SER A 172 -24.09 -4.67 10.64
CA SER A 172 -25.02 -4.99 9.56
C SER A 172 -24.33 -5.10 8.19
N TYR A 173 -23.22 -4.42 8.00
CA TYR A 173 -22.45 -4.40 6.75
C TYR A 173 -21.44 -5.56 6.64
N THR A 174 -20.85 -6.00 7.75
CA THR A 174 -19.86 -7.09 7.76
C THR A 174 -20.49 -8.47 7.54
N HIS A 175 -21.80 -8.64 7.75
CA HIS A 175 -22.52 -9.86 7.41
C HIS A 175 -22.73 -10.07 5.90
N LEU A 176 -22.34 -9.08 5.09
CA LEU A 176 -22.38 -9.21 3.65
C LEU A 176 -21.13 -9.94 3.20
N THR A 177 -21.28 -11.23 3.00
CA THR A 177 -20.24 -12.08 2.43
C THR A 177 -19.76 -11.49 1.12
N LEU A 178 -18.48 -11.13 1.09
CA LEU A 178 -17.80 -10.86 -0.16
C LEU A 178 -18.00 -12.09 -1.08
N PRO A 179 -18.32 -11.90 -2.36
CA PRO A 179 -18.41 -13.02 -3.27
C PRO A 179 -17.04 -13.70 -3.31
N THR A 180 -17.00 -14.94 -2.90
CA THR A 180 -15.87 -15.85 -3.07
C THR A 180 -15.65 -16.13 -4.55
#